data_d725c573bab5f6694c6a2ffa99b3bfb8
#
_entry.id   d725c573bab5f6694c6a2ffa99b3bfb8
#
_cell.length_a   1.000
_cell.length_b   1.000
_cell.length_c   1.000
_cell.angle_alpha   90.00
_cell.angle_beta   90.00
_cell.angle_gamma   90.00
#
_symmetry.space_group_name_H-M   'P 1'
#
loop_
_entity.id
_entity.type
_entity.pdbx_description
1 polymer ?
#
loop_
_entity_poly.entity_id
_entity_poly.type
_entity_poly.pdbx_seq_one_letter_code
_entity_poly.pdbx_strand_id
1 'polypeptide(L)'
;MTTRWLTPEEQRAWRAYIAASRLLEDAIDRQLQQEAGMPHLFYSVLANLSEAPGRRLRMTDLAETLKITRSRLTYAVTRLERDGLVRREDCPRDRRSSIAVLTDAGTAVLERTAPGHVDTVRTTLFDRLTPEQVGQLEEICSGIARTLEGEEAGAAPEGVPWRRRSSPCAGPAEGTAGRPAEGPPSG
;
A
#
# COMPACT_ATOMS: atom_id res chain seq x y z
N MET A 1 -21.30 -17.79 29.37
CA MET A 1 -21.40 -17.50 27.91
C MET A 1 -21.11 -18.79 27.16
N THR A 2 -22.02 -19.26 26.30
CA THR A 2 -21.82 -20.48 25.50
C THR A 2 -20.98 -20.11 24.25
N THR A 3 -19.87 -20.80 24.04
CA THR A 3 -19.01 -20.58 22.85
C THR A 3 -19.77 -20.97 21.58
N ARG A 4 -19.90 -20.05 20.62
CA ARG A 4 -20.41 -20.36 19.28
C ARG A 4 -19.26 -20.90 18.43
N TRP A 5 -19.19 -22.22 18.29
CA TRP A 5 -18.19 -22.89 17.47
C TRP A 5 -18.45 -22.68 15.98
N LEU A 6 -17.39 -22.72 15.17
CA LEU A 6 -17.49 -22.70 13.71
C LEU A 6 -18.20 -23.95 13.19
N THR A 7 -19.07 -23.77 12.21
CA THR A 7 -19.64 -24.92 11.46
C THR A 7 -18.55 -25.62 10.63
N PRO A 8 -18.79 -26.81 10.13
CA PRO A 8 -17.85 -27.51 9.23
C PRO A 8 -17.51 -26.70 7.98
N GLU A 9 -18.47 -25.94 7.41
CA GLU A 9 -18.30 -25.04 6.28
C GLU A 9 -17.37 -23.87 6.63
N GLU A 10 -17.65 -23.18 7.73
CA GLU A 10 -16.84 -22.06 8.23
C GLU A 10 -15.41 -22.52 8.54
N GLN A 11 -15.22 -23.73 9.09
CA GLN A 11 -13.89 -24.28 9.33
C GLN A 11 -13.11 -24.55 8.02
N ARG A 12 -13.80 -25.07 6.99
CA ARG A 12 -13.14 -25.29 5.68
C ARG A 12 -12.74 -23.97 5.06
N ALA A 13 -13.63 -22.98 5.05
CA ALA A 13 -13.36 -21.63 4.53
C ALA A 13 -12.20 -20.97 5.27
N TRP A 14 -12.21 -21.03 6.60
CA TRP A 14 -11.14 -20.49 7.44
C TRP A 14 -9.77 -21.10 7.12
N ARG A 15 -9.70 -22.44 7.03
CA ARG A 15 -8.44 -23.13 6.71
C ARG A 15 -7.93 -22.78 5.31
N ALA A 16 -8.83 -22.71 4.32
CA ALA A 16 -8.50 -22.34 2.96
C ALA A 16 -7.98 -20.90 2.88
N TYR A 17 -8.64 -19.95 3.54
CA TYR A 17 -8.22 -18.56 3.63
C TYR A 17 -6.82 -18.42 4.23
N ILE A 18 -6.57 -19.04 5.40
CA ILE A 18 -5.25 -18.95 6.05
C ILE A 18 -4.15 -19.57 5.19
N ALA A 19 -4.42 -20.72 4.56
CA ALA A 19 -3.44 -21.37 3.69
C ALA A 19 -3.14 -20.50 2.45
N ALA A 20 -4.17 -20.00 1.77
CA ALA A 20 -4.02 -19.17 0.59
C ALA A 20 -3.28 -17.86 0.91
N SER A 21 -3.64 -17.16 2.00
CA SER A 21 -3.00 -15.91 2.40
C SER A 21 -1.51 -16.10 2.67
N ARG A 22 -1.12 -17.15 3.38
CA ARG A 22 0.31 -17.45 3.66
C ARG A 22 1.09 -17.77 2.40
N LEU A 23 0.54 -18.65 1.54
CA LEU A 23 1.21 -19.06 0.31
C LEU A 23 1.37 -17.90 -0.67
N LEU A 24 0.37 -17.00 -0.75
CA LEU A 24 0.43 -15.80 -1.56
C LEU A 24 1.51 -14.85 -1.06
N GLU A 25 1.54 -14.59 0.25
CA GLU A 25 2.54 -13.72 0.86
C GLU A 25 3.97 -14.26 0.66
N ASP A 26 4.16 -15.57 0.83
CA ASP A 26 5.44 -16.25 0.57
C ASP A 26 5.86 -16.19 -0.90
N ALA A 27 4.92 -16.26 -1.84
CA ALA A 27 5.21 -16.16 -3.28
C ALA A 27 5.68 -14.75 -3.65
N ILE A 28 4.97 -13.72 -3.17
CA ILE A 28 5.31 -12.31 -3.38
C ILE A 28 6.67 -12.00 -2.73
N ASP A 29 6.90 -12.41 -1.49
CA ASP A 29 8.16 -12.13 -0.79
C ASP A 29 9.35 -12.78 -1.50
N ARG A 30 9.21 -14.03 -1.98
CA ARG A 30 10.26 -14.70 -2.76
C ARG A 30 10.58 -13.97 -4.06
N GLN A 31 9.58 -13.53 -4.81
CA GLN A 31 9.79 -12.78 -6.04
C GLN A 31 10.57 -11.48 -5.75
N LEU A 32 10.13 -10.69 -4.76
CA LEU A 32 10.76 -9.44 -4.40
C LEU A 32 12.19 -9.61 -3.86
N GLN A 33 12.45 -10.70 -3.11
CA GLN A 33 13.78 -11.04 -2.68
C GLN A 33 14.70 -11.40 -3.85
N GLN A 34 14.21 -12.13 -4.84
CA GLN A 34 14.98 -12.54 -6.02
C GLN A 34 15.30 -11.35 -6.94
N GLU A 35 14.34 -10.46 -7.18
CA GLU A 35 14.50 -9.37 -8.13
C GLU A 35 15.11 -8.10 -7.56
N ALA A 36 14.84 -7.80 -6.29
CA ALA A 36 15.22 -6.54 -5.66
C ALA A 36 15.93 -6.69 -4.32
N GLY A 37 16.13 -7.93 -3.83
CA GLY A 37 16.77 -8.20 -2.55
C GLY A 37 16.03 -7.61 -1.35
N MET A 38 14.71 -7.37 -1.47
CA MET A 38 13.93 -6.71 -0.42
C MET A 38 12.69 -7.51 -0.02
N PRO A 39 12.28 -7.46 1.28
CA PRO A 39 11.02 -8.01 1.75
C PRO A 39 9.81 -7.29 1.14
N HIS A 40 8.68 -7.99 1.02
CA HIS A 40 7.40 -7.41 0.57
C HIS A 40 6.98 -6.15 1.33
N LEU A 41 7.22 -6.09 2.63
CA LEU A 41 6.97 -4.88 3.43
C LEU A 41 7.70 -3.64 2.90
N PHE A 42 8.95 -3.80 2.47
CA PHE A 42 9.75 -2.66 1.97
C PHE A 42 9.21 -2.18 0.62
N TYR A 43 8.89 -3.12 -0.27
CA TYR A 43 8.22 -2.80 -1.53
C TYR A 43 6.89 -2.07 -1.30
N SER A 44 6.07 -2.55 -0.36
CA SER A 44 4.79 -1.92 -0.01
C SER A 44 4.96 -0.49 0.52
N VAL A 45 6.03 -0.19 1.28
CA VAL A 45 6.36 1.18 1.69
C VAL A 45 6.66 2.05 0.49
N LEU A 46 7.51 1.59 -0.45
CA LEU A 46 7.86 2.36 -1.65
C LEU A 46 6.64 2.59 -2.54
N ALA A 47 5.80 1.56 -2.76
CA ALA A 47 4.59 1.64 -3.57
C ALA A 47 3.59 2.68 -3.00
N ASN A 48 3.30 2.61 -1.70
CA ASN A 48 2.40 3.57 -1.06
C ASN A 48 2.94 5.01 -1.08
N LEU A 49 4.24 5.20 -0.92
CA LEU A 49 4.86 6.52 -1.06
C LEU A 49 4.78 7.04 -2.50
N SER A 50 4.92 6.17 -3.51
CA SER A 50 4.87 6.57 -4.92
C SER A 50 3.48 7.07 -5.35
N GLU A 51 2.43 6.52 -4.77
CA GLU A 51 1.04 6.90 -5.04
C GLU A 51 0.60 8.15 -4.24
N ALA A 52 1.34 8.52 -3.22
CA ALA A 52 1.01 9.65 -2.36
C ALA A 52 1.34 11.00 -3.02
N PRO A 53 0.55 12.06 -2.72
CA PRO A 53 0.85 13.42 -3.18
C PRO A 53 2.26 13.86 -2.78
N GLY A 54 3.06 14.29 -3.76
CA GLY A 54 4.46 14.68 -3.54
C GLY A 54 5.36 13.52 -3.07
N ARG A 55 4.94 12.27 -3.28
CA ARG A 55 5.66 11.03 -2.89
C ARG A 55 6.05 11.00 -1.42
N ARG A 56 5.16 11.50 -0.53
CA ARG A 56 5.44 11.67 0.89
C ARG A 56 4.24 11.40 1.77
N LEU A 57 4.45 10.72 2.90
CA LEU A 57 3.43 10.42 3.90
C LEU A 57 3.98 10.60 5.31
N ARG A 58 3.13 10.98 6.25
CA ARG A 58 3.46 10.87 7.67
C ARG A 58 3.67 9.41 8.04
N MET A 59 4.60 9.16 8.95
CA MET A 59 4.86 7.81 9.45
C MET A 59 3.61 7.16 10.07
N THR A 60 2.75 7.96 10.72
CA THR A 60 1.48 7.47 11.26
C THR A 60 0.52 7.01 10.17
N ASP A 61 0.33 7.86 9.14
CA ASP A 61 -0.61 7.59 8.05
C ASP A 61 -0.16 6.39 7.22
N LEU A 62 1.16 6.28 7.00
CA LEU A 62 1.75 5.14 6.30
C LEU A 62 1.61 3.82 7.09
N ALA A 63 1.75 3.85 8.42
CA ALA A 63 1.53 2.67 9.26
C ALA A 63 0.05 2.24 9.24
N GLU A 64 -0.87 3.20 9.30
CA GLU A 64 -2.32 2.96 9.19
C GLU A 64 -2.68 2.36 7.82
N THR A 65 -2.14 2.93 6.74
CA THR A 65 -2.37 2.43 5.37
C THR A 65 -1.89 0.99 5.19
N LEU A 66 -0.68 0.69 5.68
CA LEU A 66 -0.08 -0.64 5.59
C LEU A 66 -0.64 -1.64 6.63
N LYS A 67 -1.51 -1.19 7.54
CA LYS A 67 -2.10 -2.02 8.62
C LYS A 67 -1.02 -2.70 9.48
N ILE A 68 0.07 -1.99 9.77
CA ILE A 68 1.20 -2.48 10.57
C ILE A 68 1.47 -1.59 11.80
N THR A 69 2.21 -2.12 12.76
CA THR A 69 2.63 -1.35 13.94
C THR A 69 3.66 -0.27 13.56
N ARG A 70 3.66 0.84 14.32
CA ARG A 70 4.64 1.93 14.16
C ARG A 70 6.09 1.45 14.28
N SER A 71 6.37 0.50 15.16
CA SER A 71 7.71 -0.08 15.31
C SER A 71 8.15 -0.85 14.07
N ARG A 72 7.25 -1.64 13.48
CA ARG A 72 7.53 -2.39 12.24
C ARG A 72 7.76 -1.44 11.06
N LEU A 73 6.97 -0.38 10.95
CA LEU A 73 7.20 0.66 9.93
C LEU A 73 8.52 1.38 10.16
N THR A 74 8.83 1.80 11.41
CA THR A 74 10.09 2.48 11.72
C THR A 74 11.30 1.64 11.34
N TYR A 75 11.26 0.32 11.59
CA TYR A 75 12.29 -0.60 11.14
C TYR A 75 12.44 -0.60 9.62
N ALA A 76 11.33 -0.75 8.88
CA ALA A 76 11.35 -0.78 7.42
C ALA A 76 11.89 0.53 6.82
N VAL A 77 11.39 1.67 7.28
CA VAL A 77 11.82 2.99 6.80
C VAL A 77 13.30 3.27 7.16
N THR A 78 13.77 2.86 8.34
CA THR A 78 15.19 3.00 8.71
C THR A 78 16.11 2.20 7.78
N ARG A 79 15.68 1.02 7.36
CA ARG A 79 16.44 0.20 6.40
C ARG A 79 16.43 0.83 5.01
N LEU A 80 15.27 1.24 4.51
CA LEU A 80 15.13 1.93 3.23
C LEU A 80 15.88 3.27 3.17
N GLU A 81 15.95 3.99 4.29
CA GLU A 81 16.71 5.23 4.41
C GLU A 81 18.23 4.97 4.34
N ARG A 82 18.72 3.93 5.01
CA ARG A 82 20.12 3.52 4.92
C ARG A 82 20.52 3.11 3.49
N ASP A 83 19.57 2.50 2.76
CA ASP A 83 19.75 2.08 1.38
C ASP A 83 19.49 3.24 0.38
N GLY A 84 19.18 4.46 0.86
CA GLY A 84 18.98 5.67 0.07
C GLY A 84 17.66 5.72 -0.72
N LEU A 85 16.73 4.78 -0.48
CA LEU A 85 15.47 4.65 -1.23
C LEU A 85 14.35 5.54 -0.67
N VAL A 86 14.43 5.88 0.60
CA VAL A 86 13.53 6.77 1.33
C VAL A 86 14.38 7.74 2.13
N ARG A 87 13.87 8.93 2.41
CA ARG A 87 14.44 9.85 3.41
C ARG A 87 13.38 10.27 4.40
N ARG A 88 13.78 10.62 5.62
CA ARG A 88 12.88 11.20 6.62
C ARG A 88 13.05 12.70 6.69
N GLU A 89 11.93 13.38 6.90
CA GLU A 89 11.85 14.81 7.14
C GLU A 89 11.04 15.08 8.41
N ASP A 90 11.37 16.15 9.12
CA ASP A 90 10.54 16.62 10.21
C ASP A 90 9.28 17.31 9.63
N CYS A 91 8.12 17.10 10.28
CA CYS A 91 6.93 17.83 9.88
C CYS A 91 7.05 19.30 10.31
N PRO A 92 6.94 20.29 9.40
CA PRO A 92 7.07 21.71 9.74
C PRO A 92 6.06 22.21 10.77
N ARG A 93 4.90 21.56 10.87
CA ARG A 93 3.80 21.92 11.75
C ARG A 93 3.75 21.13 13.06
N ASP A 94 4.49 20.01 13.13
CA ASP A 94 4.53 19.16 14.32
C ASP A 94 5.87 18.44 14.41
N ARG A 95 6.79 19.00 15.19
CA ARG A 95 8.15 18.44 15.40
C ARG A 95 8.18 17.03 16.00
N ARG A 96 7.04 16.51 16.49
CA ARG A 96 6.91 15.14 16.99
C ARG A 96 6.55 14.15 15.88
N SER A 97 6.17 14.65 14.70
CA SER A 97 5.78 13.87 13.54
C SER A 97 6.92 13.82 12.52
N SER A 98 7.22 12.64 12.02
CA SER A 98 8.16 12.40 10.93
C SER A 98 7.44 12.02 9.66
N ILE A 99 7.97 12.46 8.53
CA ILE A 99 7.45 12.22 7.19
C ILE A 99 8.45 11.32 6.46
N ALA A 100 7.97 10.23 5.85
CA ALA A 100 8.74 9.45 4.90
C ALA A 100 8.55 10.02 3.49
N VAL A 101 9.63 10.16 2.75
CA VAL A 101 9.64 10.71 1.39
C VAL A 101 10.38 9.74 0.48
N LEU A 102 9.75 9.33 -0.63
CA LEU A 102 10.38 8.50 -1.63
C LEU A 102 11.45 9.30 -2.38
N THR A 103 12.62 8.72 -2.55
CA THR A 103 13.70 9.30 -3.36
C THR A 103 13.56 8.90 -4.83
N ASP A 104 14.30 9.57 -5.72
CA ASP A 104 14.37 9.15 -7.13
C ASP A 104 14.99 7.75 -7.27
N ALA A 105 15.97 7.41 -6.42
CA ALA A 105 16.52 6.06 -6.35
C ALA A 105 15.45 5.03 -5.95
N GLY A 106 14.60 5.37 -4.94
CA GLY A 106 13.47 4.54 -4.55
C GLY A 106 12.44 4.37 -5.66
N THR A 107 12.14 5.44 -6.41
CA THR A 107 11.26 5.38 -7.59
C THR A 107 11.83 4.44 -8.66
N ALA A 108 13.11 4.57 -9.00
CA ALA A 108 13.75 3.72 -9.99
C ALA A 108 13.76 2.22 -9.59
N VAL A 109 13.95 1.93 -8.31
CA VAL A 109 13.84 0.55 -7.79
C VAL A 109 12.41 0.04 -7.93
N LEU A 110 11.41 0.84 -7.53
CA LEU A 110 9.99 0.47 -7.64
C LEU A 110 9.58 0.18 -9.09
N GLU A 111 9.90 1.09 -10.02
CA GLU A 111 9.57 0.96 -11.45
C GLU A 111 10.17 -0.31 -12.07
N ARG A 112 11.39 -0.65 -11.70
CA ARG A 112 12.06 -1.86 -12.17
C ARG A 112 11.45 -3.14 -11.62
N THR A 113 10.96 -3.12 -10.38
CA THR A 113 10.45 -4.30 -9.67
C THR A 113 8.94 -4.50 -9.86
N ALA A 114 8.19 -3.44 -10.15
CA ALA A 114 6.73 -3.49 -10.25
C ALA A 114 6.21 -4.50 -11.30
N PRO A 115 6.80 -4.65 -12.50
CA PRO A 115 6.32 -5.63 -13.48
C PRO A 115 6.31 -7.06 -12.95
N GLY A 116 7.41 -7.52 -12.32
CA GLY A 116 7.49 -8.87 -11.74
C GLY A 116 6.54 -9.06 -10.57
N HIS A 117 6.37 -8.02 -9.74
CA HIS A 117 5.39 -8.06 -8.66
C HIS A 117 3.95 -8.20 -9.20
N VAL A 118 3.56 -7.40 -10.19
CA VAL A 118 2.23 -7.47 -10.81
C VAL A 118 2.02 -8.83 -11.47
N ASP A 119 3.00 -9.37 -12.19
CA ASP A 119 2.93 -10.69 -12.81
C ASP A 119 2.71 -11.79 -11.75
N THR A 120 3.44 -11.74 -10.64
CA THR A 120 3.29 -12.68 -9.53
C THR A 120 1.88 -12.62 -8.94
N VAL A 121 1.36 -11.41 -8.67
CA VAL A 121 0.00 -11.24 -8.13
C VAL A 121 -1.05 -11.74 -9.12
N ARG A 122 -0.89 -11.44 -10.42
CA ARG A 122 -1.82 -11.92 -11.45
C ARG A 122 -1.84 -13.44 -11.53
N THR A 123 -0.68 -14.05 -11.72
CA THR A 123 -0.58 -15.51 -11.97
C THR A 123 -0.96 -16.35 -10.74
N THR A 124 -0.71 -15.84 -9.54
CA THR A 124 -1.02 -16.56 -8.29
C THR A 124 -2.46 -16.34 -7.81
N LEU A 125 -3.06 -15.18 -8.09
CA LEU A 125 -4.39 -14.83 -7.59
C LEU A 125 -5.38 -14.55 -8.73
N PHE A 126 -5.22 -13.47 -9.48
CA PHE A 126 -6.29 -12.94 -10.34
C PHE A 126 -6.56 -13.77 -11.60
N ASP A 127 -5.55 -14.36 -12.24
CA ASP A 127 -5.74 -15.16 -13.47
C ASP A 127 -6.51 -16.47 -13.24
N ARG A 128 -6.79 -16.80 -11.96
CA ARG A 128 -7.60 -17.97 -11.57
C ARG A 128 -9.02 -17.61 -11.18
N LEU A 129 -9.38 -16.33 -11.20
CA LEU A 129 -10.69 -15.82 -10.78
C LEU A 129 -11.49 -15.31 -11.99
N THR A 130 -12.80 -15.53 -11.96
CA THR A 130 -13.71 -14.83 -12.87
C THR A 130 -13.90 -13.38 -12.42
N PRO A 131 -14.38 -12.46 -13.30
CA PRO A 131 -14.70 -11.08 -12.89
C PRO A 131 -15.64 -11.00 -11.68
N GLU A 132 -16.64 -11.88 -11.60
CA GLU A 132 -17.58 -11.94 -10.47
C GLU A 132 -16.86 -12.36 -9.17
N GLN A 133 -15.92 -13.30 -9.26
CA GLN A 133 -15.14 -13.74 -8.10
C GLN A 133 -14.18 -12.66 -7.62
N VAL A 134 -13.65 -11.83 -8.51
CA VAL A 134 -12.83 -10.67 -8.13
C VAL A 134 -13.67 -9.68 -7.31
N GLY A 135 -14.90 -9.36 -7.76
CA GLY A 135 -15.82 -8.50 -7.01
C GLY A 135 -16.21 -9.09 -5.65
N GLN A 136 -16.50 -10.39 -5.61
CA GLN A 136 -16.80 -11.09 -4.35
C GLN A 136 -15.62 -11.08 -3.36
N LEU A 137 -14.41 -11.28 -3.86
CA LEU A 137 -13.19 -11.22 -3.04
C LEU A 137 -12.99 -9.82 -2.46
N GLU A 138 -13.17 -8.78 -3.26
CA GLU A 138 -13.11 -7.39 -2.80
C GLU A 138 -14.13 -7.12 -1.70
N GLU A 139 -15.40 -7.50 -1.90
CA GLU A 139 -16.48 -7.28 -0.94
C GLU A 139 -16.20 -8.00 0.39
N ILE A 140 -15.80 -9.28 0.34
CA ILE A 140 -15.50 -10.09 1.52
C ILE A 140 -14.32 -9.49 2.29
N CYS A 141 -13.21 -9.23 1.62
CA CYS A 141 -11.99 -8.71 2.26
C CYS A 141 -12.22 -7.31 2.84
N SER A 142 -12.93 -6.44 2.11
CA SER A 142 -13.28 -5.11 2.59
C SER A 142 -14.22 -5.14 3.80
N GLY A 143 -15.19 -6.07 3.81
CA GLY A 143 -16.08 -6.27 4.95
C GLY A 143 -15.34 -6.71 6.21
N ILE A 144 -14.42 -7.66 6.07
CA ILE A 144 -13.56 -8.12 7.17
C ILE A 144 -12.69 -6.97 7.70
N ALA A 145 -12.06 -6.21 6.80
CA ALA A 145 -11.19 -5.10 7.18
C ALA A 145 -11.95 -4.04 7.96
N ARG A 146 -13.13 -3.61 7.50
CA ARG A 146 -13.99 -2.64 8.21
C ARG A 146 -14.35 -3.11 9.62
N THR A 147 -14.77 -4.37 9.76
CA THR A 147 -15.11 -4.94 11.07
C THR A 147 -13.93 -4.90 12.04
N LEU A 148 -12.73 -5.21 11.55
CA LEU A 148 -11.51 -5.20 12.37
C LEU A 148 -11.03 -3.78 12.72
N GLU A 149 -11.38 -2.78 11.92
CA GLU A 149 -11.11 -1.37 12.17
C GLU A 149 -12.12 -0.69 13.11
N GLY A 150 -13.18 -1.40 13.49
CA GLY A 150 -14.25 -0.86 14.35
C GLY A 150 -15.16 0.14 13.62
N GLU A 151 -15.15 0.17 12.29
CA GLU A 151 -16.08 0.95 11.48
C GLU A 151 -17.42 0.21 11.38
N GLU A 152 -18.54 0.85 11.78
CA GLU A 152 -19.87 0.29 11.60
C GLU A 152 -20.18 0.07 10.12
N ALA A 153 -20.91 -1.01 9.81
CA ALA A 153 -21.27 -1.41 8.45
C ALA A 153 -22.06 -0.30 7.73
N GLY A 154 -21.42 0.47 6.86
CA GLY A 154 -22.13 1.53 6.11
C GLY A 154 -21.30 2.34 5.12
N ALA A 155 -20.00 2.40 5.24
CA ALA A 155 -19.18 3.17 4.30
C ALA A 155 -18.30 2.23 3.46
N ALA A 156 -18.49 2.22 2.13
CA ALA A 156 -17.55 1.58 1.23
C ALA A 156 -16.16 2.24 1.36
N PRO A 157 -15.05 1.49 1.38
CA PRO A 157 -13.73 2.08 1.37
C PRO A 157 -13.47 2.69 -0.01
N GLU A 158 -13.64 4.00 -0.13
CA GLU A 158 -13.17 4.74 -1.30
C GLU A 158 -11.65 4.94 -1.20
N GLY A 159 -10.89 4.09 -1.87
CA GLY A 159 -9.47 4.30 -2.10
C GLY A 159 -8.57 4.18 -0.86
N VAL A 160 -7.29 4.48 -1.07
CA VAL A 160 -6.26 4.42 -0.02
C VAL A 160 -6.48 5.45 1.08
N PRO A 161 -6.26 5.11 2.37
CA PRO A 161 -6.64 5.93 3.55
C PRO A 161 -6.09 7.37 3.56
N TRP A 162 -4.92 7.63 2.97
CA TRP A 162 -4.34 8.96 2.90
C TRP A 162 -5.11 9.92 1.97
N ARG A 163 -5.92 9.40 1.02
CA ARG A 163 -6.80 10.24 0.18
C ARG A 163 -7.96 10.86 0.95
N ARG A 164 -8.34 10.30 2.09
CA ARG A 164 -9.44 10.78 2.92
C ARG A 164 -9.04 11.89 3.91
N ARG A 165 -7.75 12.04 4.20
CA ARG A 165 -7.24 13.05 5.14
C ARG A 165 -6.32 14.00 4.39
N SER A 166 -6.69 15.25 4.30
CA SER A 166 -5.72 16.31 3.97
C SER A 166 -4.68 16.35 5.07
N SER A 167 -3.53 15.68 4.86
CA SER A 167 -2.42 15.74 5.81
C SER A 167 -1.96 17.19 5.92
N PRO A 168 -1.96 17.82 7.12
CA PRO A 168 -1.48 19.18 7.26
C PRO A 168 0.02 19.34 6.93
N CYS A 169 0.71 18.22 6.66
CA CYS A 169 2.09 18.19 6.19
C CYS A 169 2.23 17.83 4.69
N ALA A 170 1.12 17.63 3.97
CA ALA A 170 1.16 17.62 2.50
C ALA A 170 1.49 19.05 2.06
N GLY A 171 2.62 19.24 1.38
CA GLY A 171 2.93 20.51 0.73
C GLY A 171 1.84 20.86 -0.29
N PRO A 172 1.71 22.14 -0.72
CA PRO A 172 0.83 22.49 -1.83
C PRO A 172 1.19 21.59 -3.02
N ALA A 173 0.17 21.02 -3.67
CA ALA A 173 0.37 20.32 -4.94
C ALA A 173 1.09 21.32 -5.86
N GLU A 174 2.28 20.98 -6.36
CA GLU A 174 2.94 21.79 -7.37
C GLU A 174 1.98 21.87 -8.55
N GLY A 175 1.47 23.08 -8.79
CA GLY A 175 0.58 23.37 -9.88
C GLY A 175 1.25 22.93 -11.17
N THR A 176 0.57 22.17 -11.99
CA THR A 176 0.89 21.94 -13.37
C THR A 176 1.27 23.27 -14.01
N ALA A 177 2.58 23.50 -14.19
CA ALA A 177 3.08 24.62 -14.95
C ALA A 177 2.45 24.55 -16.34
N GLY A 178 1.62 25.55 -16.64
CA GLY A 178 0.93 25.69 -17.90
C GLY A 178 1.92 25.65 -19.05
N ARG A 179 1.68 24.76 -19.98
CA ARG A 179 2.33 24.74 -21.28
C ARG A 179 2.03 26.09 -21.96
N PRO A 180 3.03 26.84 -22.43
CA PRO A 180 2.75 28.05 -23.19
C PRO A 180 2.04 27.65 -24.49
N ALA A 181 0.94 28.32 -24.78
CA ALA A 181 0.21 28.18 -26.04
C ALA A 181 1.12 28.68 -27.17
N GLU A 182 1.51 27.77 -28.06
CA GLU A 182 2.06 28.13 -29.38
C GLU A 182 0.95 28.80 -30.20
N GLY A 183 1.14 30.08 -30.51
CA GLY A 183 0.29 30.81 -31.42
C GLY A 183 0.41 30.28 -32.87
N PRO A 184 -0.61 30.49 -33.72
CA PRO A 184 -0.60 30.02 -35.09
C PRO A 184 0.41 30.79 -35.95
N PRO A 185 1.06 30.15 -36.95
CA PRO A 185 1.93 30.86 -37.86
C PRO A 185 1.11 31.76 -38.81
N SER A 186 1.50 33.02 -38.85
CA SER A 186 1.05 33.95 -39.87
C SER A 186 1.88 33.75 -41.15
N GLY A 187 1.21 33.74 -42.30
CA GLY A 187 1.83 33.80 -43.59
C GLY A 187 1.06 33.09 -44.67
#